data_ce848fbb9a3f098212b805ebc223ab91
#
_entry.id   ce848fbb9a3f098212b805ebc223ab91
#
_cell.length_a   1.000
_cell.length_b   1.000
_cell.length_c   1.000
_cell.angle_alpha   90.00
_cell.angle_beta   90.00
_cell.angle_gamma   90.00
#
_symmetry.space_group_name_H-M   'P 1'
#
loop_
_entity.id
_entity.type
_entity.pdbx_description
1 polymer ?
#
loop_
_entity_poly.entity_id
_entity_poly.type
_entity_poly.pdbx_seq_one_letter_code
_entity_poly.pdbx_strand_id
1 'polypeptide(L)'
;MSVLPLVFTSGWASGINAYAVVLLFGVFGATGLTDEVPESLQRTDVLVVAGVLFLCEAVADKIPYVDSIWDSVHTVIRPIAGAVVGALLAGQNGSLPELAAGAVGGSTALLSHFVKAGTRMAVNTTPEPFSNVALSLAEDLGVAGIVTFAIFHPLAASIIAAVLLTLGLVILVFLAQRIRRFLRRRSQRREERQLADVEARTRARAPSEDGSEHF
;
A
#
# COMPACT_ATOMS: atom_id res chain seq x y z
N MET A 1 18.59 18.78 -14.70
CA MET A 1 17.67 17.67 -15.11
C MET A 1 16.31 17.87 -14.45
N SER A 2 15.23 17.31 -14.99
CA SER A 2 13.91 17.44 -14.34
C SER A 2 13.92 16.67 -13.00
N VAL A 3 13.45 17.30 -11.92
CA VAL A 3 13.31 16.66 -10.59
C VAL A 3 12.16 15.65 -10.54
N LEU A 4 11.27 15.68 -11.53
CA LEU A 4 10.05 14.86 -11.57
C LEU A 4 10.30 13.35 -11.39
N PRO A 5 11.33 12.71 -12.03
CA PRO A 5 11.62 11.30 -11.77
C PRO A 5 11.95 11.00 -10.32
N LEU A 6 12.69 11.88 -9.65
CA LEU A 6 13.05 11.73 -8.24
C LEU A 6 11.83 11.89 -7.34
N VAL A 7 10.97 12.90 -7.62
CA VAL A 7 9.69 13.11 -6.92
C VAL A 7 8.76 11.91 -7.07
N PHE A 8 8.64 11.37 -8.27
CA PHE A 8 7.79 10.19 -8.51
C PHE A 8 8.31 8.97 -7.74
N THR A 9 9.63 8.71 -7.81
CA THR A 9 10.25 7.57 -7.13
C THR A 9 10.17 7.70 -5.61
N SER A 10 10.42 8.89 -5.07
CA SER A 10 10.30 9.15 -3.63
C SER A 10 8.86 9.00 -3.14
N GLY A 11 7.88 9.45 -3.93
CA GLY A 11 6.47 9.24 -3.66
C GLY A 11 6.12 7.75 -3.62
N TRP A 12 6.51 6.99 -4.66
CA TRP A 12 6.30 5.54 -4.68
C TRP A 12 6.91 4.85 -3.45
N ALA A 13 8.16 5.16 -3.12
CA ALA A 13 8.85 4.60 -1.98
C ALA A 13 8.21 5.01 -0.64
N SER A 14 7.76 6.28 -0.51
CA SER A 14 7.05 6.78 0.68
C SER A 14 5.73 6.06 0.94
N GLY A 15 5.05 5.59 -0.10
CA GLY A 15 3.84 4.79 0.04
C GLY A 15 4.10 3.39 0.59
N ILE A 16 5.34 2.90 0.52
CA ILE A 16 5.77 1.62 1.09
C ILE A 16 6.34 1.82 2.49
N ASN A 17 7.33 2.73 2.64
CA ASN A 17 7.95 3.09 3.91
C ASN A 17 8.42 4.56 3.88
N ALA A 18 7.57 5.45 4.41
CA ALA A 18 7.82 6.88 4.39
C ALA A 18 9.03 7.28 5.24
N TYR A 19 9.24 6.60 6.36
CA TYR A 19 10.33 6.89 7.29
C TYR A 19 11.68 6.47 6.73
N ALA A 20 11.73 5.34 6.01
CA ALA A 20 12.92 4.92 5.28
C ALA A 20 13.31 5.93 4.22
N VAL A 21 12.35 6.51 3.49
CA VAL A 21 12.62 7.53 2.47
C VAL A 21 13.21 8.79 3.09
N VAL A 22 12.60 9.32 4.16
CA VAL A 22 13.11 10.51 4.87
C VAL A 22 14.50 10.24 5.43
N LEU A 23 14.70 9.07 6.06
CA LEU A 23 15.97 8.68 6.64
C LEU A 23 17.08 8.56 5.59
N LEU A 24 16.81 7.86 4.48
CA LEU A 24 17.79 7.65 3.41
C LEU A 24 18.17 8.97 2.74
N PHE A 25 17.19 9.78 2.33
CA PHE A 25 17.50 11.08 1.75
C PHE A 25 18.25 11.98 2.73
N GLY A 26 17.82 12.06 3.97
CA GLY A 26 18.48 12.86 4.97
C GLY A 26 19.94 12.43 5.23
N VAL A 27 20.19 11.12 5.31
CA VAL A 27 21.57 10.58 5.44
C VAL A 27 22.39 10.87 4.19
N PHE A 28 21.84 10.70 2.98
CA PHE A 28 22.56 10.95 1.74
C PHE A 28 22.94 12.42 1.58
N GLY A 29 22.05 13.35 1.95
CA GLY A 29 22.36 14.77 1.97
C GLY A 29 23.39 15.09 3.05
N ALA A 30 23.20 14.65 4.30
CA ALA A 30 24.10 14.93 5.42
C ALA A 30 25.53 14.36 5.22
N THR A 31 25.67 13.27 4.47
CA THR A 31 26.98 12.69 4.11
C THR A 31 27.61 13.29 2.85
N GLY A 32 26.91 14.22 2.19
CA GLY A 32 27.39 14.82 0.94
C GLY A 32 27.36 13.87 -0.27
N LEU A 33 26.58 12.80 -0.20
CA LEU A 33 26.42 11.87 -1.33
C LEU A 33 25.62 12.52 -2.48
N THR A 34 24.78 13.50 -2.17
CA THR A 34 23.98 14.26 -3.13
C THR A 34 23.63 15.64 -2.60
N ASP A 35 23.61 16.63 -3.50
CA ASP A 35 23.17 18.00 -3.22
C ASP A 35 21.69 18.22 -3.55
N GLU A 36 21.00 17.20 -4.06
CA GLU A 36 19.58 17.25 -4.47
C GLU A 36 18.62 17.25 -3.28
N VAL A 37 19.11 16.90 -2.08
CA VAL A 37 18.30 16.79 -0.86
C VAL A 37 18.38 18.07 -0.04
N PRO A 38 17.24 18.70 0.28
CA PRO A 38 17.21 19.94 1.05
C PRO A 38 17.71 19.73 2.49
N GLU A 39 18.35 20.78 3.04
CA GLU A 39 18.92 20.78 4.40
C GLU A 39 17.88 20.45 5.49
N SER A 40 16.61 20.76 5.24
CA SER A 40 15.52 20.44 6.17
C SER A 40 15.39 18.94 6.46
N LEU A 41 15.69 18.07 5.51
CA LEU A 41 15.69 16.62 5.69
C LEU A 41 16.98 16.09 6.33
N GLN A 42 18.08 16.86 6.29
CA GLN A 42 19.38 16.48 6.82
C GLN A 42 19.55 16.77 8.31
N ARG A 43 18.58 17.44 8.92
CA ARG A 43 18.59 17.81 10.34
C ARG A 43 18.64 16.58 11.23
N THR A 44 19.48 16.61 12.24
CA THR A 44 19.66 15.49 13.18
C THR A 44 18.37 15.07 13.89
N ASP A 45 17.52 16.04 14.27
CA ASP A 45 16.22 15.75 14.88
C ASP A 45 15.27 14.99 13.93
N VAL A 46 15.25 15.38 12.65
CA VAL A 46 14.48 14.69 11.60
C VAL A 46 15.02 13.28 11.39
N LEU A 47 16.34 13.11 11.31
CA LEU A 47 16.98 11.80 11.14
C LEU A 47 16.70 10.87 12.33
N VAL A 48 16.80 11.39 13.57
CA VAL A 48 16.52 10.60 14.78
C VAL A 48 15.04 10.16 14.80
N VAL A 49 14.11 11.08 14.56
CA VAL A 49 12.68 10.75 14.53
C VAL A 49 12.37 9.77 13.41
N ALA A 50 12.88 9.99 12.20
CA ALA A 50 12.68 9.08 11.08
C ALA A 50 13.27 7.69 11.36
N GLY A 51 14.45 7.61 11.98
CA GLY A 51 15.09 6.36 12.38
C GLY A 51 14.28 5.58 13.41
N VAL A 52 13.78 6.25 14.45
CA VAL A 52 12.92 5.62 15.48
C VAL A 52 11.62 5.11 14.85
N LEU A 53 10.96 5.93 14.02
CA LEU A 53 9.70 5.55 13.38
C LEU A 53 9.91 4.43 12.34
N PHE A 54 11.04 4.42 11.63
CA PHE A 54 11.45 3.31 10.77
C PHE A 54 11.57 2.00 11.56
N LEU A 55 12.21 2.02 12.72
CA LEU A 55 12.31 0.83 13.58
C LEU A 55 10.96 0.38 14.10
N CYS A 56 10.08 1.32 14.48
CA CYS A 56 8.71 1.00 14.88
C CYS A 56 7.93 0.34 13.74
N GLU A 57 8.02 0.87 12.51
CA GLU A 57 7.40 0.30 11.32
C GLU A 57 7.97 -1.08 11.01
N ALA A 58 9.30 -1.23 11.06
CA ALA A 58 9.97 -2.52 10.82
C ALA A 58 9.52 -3.61 11.81
N VAL A 59 9.18 -3.26 13.06
CA VAL A 59 8.61 -4.20 14.04
C VAL A 59 7.14 -4.44 13.77
N ALA A 60 6.34 -3.38 13.59
CA ALA A 60 4.91 -3.46 13.36
C ALA A 60 4.58 -4.32 12.13
N ASP A 61 5.32 -4.14 11.06
CA ASP A 61 5.17 -4.86 9.79
C ASP A 61 5.43 -6.37 9.89
N LYS A 62 6.05 -6.87 10.95
CA LYS A 62 6.33 -8.30 11.17
C LYS A 62 5.27 -9.00 12.03
N ILE A 63 4.37 -8.25 12.65
CA ILE A 63 3.35 -8.79 13.55
C ILE A 63 1.99 -8.76 12.83
N PRO A 64 1.42 -9.93 12.46
CA PRO A 64 0.10 -9.99 11.84
C PRO A 64 -0.96 -9.24 12.67
N TYR A 65 -1.88 -8.56 12.00
CA TYR A 65 -2.92 -7.65 12.54
C TYR A 65 -2.36 -6.31 13.06
N VAL A 66 -1.17 -6.23 13.66
CA VAL A 66 -0.54 -4.96 14.03
C VAL A 66 -0.19 -4.20 12.75
N ASP A 67 0.35 -4.90 11.75
CA ASP A 67 0.61 -4.36 10.40
C ASP A 67 -0.64 -3.72 9.78
N SER A 68 -1.79 -4.37 9.88
CA SER A 68 -3.05 -3.87 9.31
C SER A 68 -3.55 -2.60 10.03
N ILE A 69 -3.39 -2.52 11.35
CA ILE A 69 -3.71 -1.32 12.13
C ILE A 69 -2.74 -0.20 11.75
N TRP A 70 -1.44 -0.51 11.68
CA TRP A 70 -0.38 0.42 11.30
C TRP A 70 -0.63 0.98 9.90
N ASP A 71 -0.91 0.14 8.92
CA ASP A 71 -1.26 0.53 7.56
C ASP A 71 -2.52 1.41 7.50
N SER A 72 -3.52 1.15 8.35
CA SER A 72 -4.73 1.99 8.40
C SER A 72 -4.42 3.43 8.82
N VAL A 73 -3.56 3.63 9.82
CA VAL A 73 -3.08 4.96 10.24
C VAL A 73 -2.23 5.59 9.13
N HIS A 74 -1.38 4.79 8.48
CA HIS A 74 -0.47 5.23 7.44
C HIS A 74 -1.15 5.52 6.09
N THR A 75 -2.44 5.18 5.93
CA THR A 75 -3.24 5.62 4.76
C THR A 75 -3.28 7.14 4.62
N VAL A 76 -3.12 7.88 5.73
CA VAL A 76 -3.05 9.35 5.73
C VAL A 76 -1.60 9.83 5.80
N ILE A 77 -0.77 9.20 6.63
CA ILE A 77 0.61 9.65 6.88
C ILE A 77 1.47 9.53 5.62
N ARG A 78 1.44 8.40 4.92
CA ARG A 78 2.30 8.15 3.75
C ARG A 78 2.05 9.09 2.58
N PRO A 79 0.80 9.38 2.16
CA PRO A 79 0.54 10.39 1.13
C PRO A 79 1.01 11.78 1.52
N ILE A 80 0.83 12.17 2.78
CA ILE A 80 1.32 13.46 3.29
C ILE A 80 2.85 13.49 3.24
N ALA A 81 3.52 12.46 3.72
CA ALA A 81 4.98 12.37 3.67
C ALA A 81 5.51 12.42 2.23
N GLY A 82 4.90 11.67 1.31
CA GLY A 82 5.25 11.70 -0.12
C GLY A 82 5.02 13.07 -0.75
N ALA A 83 3.95 13.78 -0.37
CA ALA A 83 3.70 15.14 -0.83
C ALA A 83 4.74 16.12 -0.29
N VAL A 84 5.07 16.05 0.99
CA VAL A 84 6.07 16.92 1.63
C VAL A 84 7.46 16.68 1.03
N VAL A 85 7.89 15.43 0.91
CA VAL A 85 9.19 15.08 0.31
C VAL A 85 9.25 15.57 -1.15
N GLY A 86 8.18 15.33 -1.93
CA GLY A 86 8.10 15.79 -3.31
C GLY A 86 8.20 17.31 -3.45
N ALA A 87 7.48 18.06 -2.62
CA ALA A 87 7.53 19.53 -2.61
C ALA A 87 8.92 20.04 -2.21
N LEU A 88 9.54 19.46 -1.17
CA LEU A 88 10.87 19.83 -0.71
C LEU A 88 11.96 19.60 -1.78
N LEU A 89 11.91 18.46 -2.47
CA LEU A 89 12.84 18.16 -3.56
C LEU A 89 12.68 19.13 -4.74
N ALA A 90 11.43 19.52 -5.05
CA ALA A 90 11.17 20.50 -6.11
C ALA A 90 11.64 21.92 -5.71
N GLY A 91 11.42 22.32 -4.47
CA GLY A 91 11.87 23.60 -3.94
C GLY A 91 13.39 23.74 -3.99
N GLN A 92 14.12 22.67 -3.69
CA GLN A 92 15.59 22.64 -3.80
C GLN A 92 16.07 22.82 -5.25
N ASN A 93 15.39 22.22 -6.21
CA ASN A 93 15.83 22.16 -7.61
C ASN A 93 15.23 23.25 -8.51
N GLY A 94 14.13 23.89 -8.10
CA GLY A 94 13.49 24.99 -8.84
C GLY A 94 12.91 24.62 -10.22
N SER A 95 12.95 23.35 -10.60
CA SER A 95 12.55 22.89 -11.95
C SER A 95 11.06 22.53 -12.10
N LEU A 96 10.33 22.47 -10.97
CA LEU A 96 8.91 22.13 -10.92
C LEU A 96 8.25 22.91 -9.76
N PRO A 97 7.02 23.44 -9.92
CA PRO A 97 6.30 24.03 -8.81
C PRO A 97 6.12 23.04 -7.65
N GLU A 98 6.43 23.46 -6.43
CA GLU A 98 6.36 22.63 -5.22
C GLU A 98 4.98 21.97 -5.03
N LEU A 99 3.90 22.72 -5.31
CA LEU A 99 2.54 22.20 -5.22
C LEU A 99 2.30 21.03 -6.21
N ALA A 100 2.80 21.17 -7.45
CA ALA A 100 2.68 20.12 -8.45
C ALA A 100 3.50 18.89 -8.07
N ALA A 101 4.72 19.09 -7.57
CA ALA A 101 5.57 18.02 -7.07
C ALA A 101 4.96 17.33 -5.86
N GLY A 102 4.39 18.09 -4.93
CA GLY A 102 3.66 17.55 -3.78
C GLY A 102 2.46 16.71 -4.22
N ALA A 103 1.69 17.18 -5.21
CA ALA A 103 0.57 16.41 -5.75
C ALA A 103 1.02 15.10 -6.40
N VAL A 104 2.12 15.10 -7.17
CA VAL A 104 2.70 13.88 -7.76
C VAL A 104 3.20 12.95 -6.67
N GLY A 105 4.02 13.42 -5.74
CA GLY A 105 4.58 12.62 -4.66
C GLY A 105 3.51 12.01 -3.77
N GLY A 106 2.52 12.81 -3.37
CA GLY A 106 1.42 12.35 -2.51
C GLY A 106 0.48 11.34 -3.18
N SER A 107 0.09 11.60 -4.44
CA SER A 107 -0.76 10.67 -5.19
C SER A 107 -0.06 9.34 -5.48
N THR A 108 1.22 9.38 -5.84
CA THR A 108 2.04 8.18 -6.05
C THR A 108 2.21 7.39 -4.75
N ALA A 109 2.44 8.07 -3.62
CA ALA A 109 2.52 7.45 -2.32
C ALA A 109 1.20 6.79 -1.91
N LEU A 110 0.06 7.44 -2.17
CA LEU A 110 -1.26 6.85 -1.90
C LEU A 110 -1.49 5.57 -2.71
N LEU A 111 -1.17 5.60 -4.01
CA LEU A 111 -1.34 4.44 -4.89
C LEU A 111 -0.45 3.27 -4.48
N SER A 112 0.84 3.53 -4.17
CA SER A 112 1.74 2.47 -3.74
C SER A 112 1.40 1.94 -2.34
N HIS A 113 0.88 2.80 -1.46
CA HIS A 113 0.34 2.36 -0.17
C HIS A 113 -0.84 1.40 -0.33
N PHE A 114 -1.78 1.67 -1.24
CA PHE A 114 -2.88 0.72 -1.50
C PHE A 114 -2.37 -0.62 -2.02
N VAL A 115 -1.32 -0.63 -2.83
CA VAL A 115 -0.69 -1.88 -3.27
C VAL A 115 -0.09 -2.62 -2.06
N LYS A 116 0.67 -1.94 -1.19
CA LYS A 116 1.23 -2.52 0.04
C LYS A 116 0.12 -3.09 0.93
N ALA A 117 -0.83 -2.27 1.33
CA ALA A 117 -1.92 -2.67 2.24
C ALA A 117 -2.75 -3.83 1.67
N GLY A 118 -3.04 -3.80 0.36
CA GLY A 118 -3.78 -4.87 -0.32
C GLY A 118 -2.99 -6.18 -0.38
N THR A 119 -1.70 -6.13 -0.62
CA THR A 119 -0.80 -7.30 -0.62
C THR A 119 -0.72 -7.90 0.79
N ARG A 120 -0.56 -7.05 1.82
CA ARG A 120 -0.55 -7.48 3.21
C ARG A 120 -1.87 -8.11 3.65
N MET A 121 -3.00 -7.51 3.27
CA MET A 121 -4.31 -8.10 3.53
C MET A 121 -4.44 -9.49 2.90
N ALA A 122 -3.90 -9.71 1.71
CA ALA A 122 -3.91 -11.02 1.06
C ALA A 122 -3.01 -12.03 1.78
N VAL A 123 -1.81 -11.63 2.21
CA VAL A 123 -0.87 -12.47 2.96
C VAL A 123 -1.43 -12.83 4.34
N ASN A 124 -2.05 -11.89 5.04
CA ASN A 124 -2.65 -12.12 6.37
C ASN A 124 -3.84 -13.09 6.35
N THR A 125 -4.36 -13.49 5.18
CA THR A 125 -5.35 -14.56 5.08
C THR A 125 -4.75 -15.97 5.26
N THR A 126 -3.43 -16.09 5.18
CA THR A 126 -2.70 -17.34 5.43
C THR A 126 -2.13 -17.33 6.86
N PRO A 127 -2.22 -18.43 7.63
CA PRO A 127 -1.79 -18.45 9.03
C PRO A 127 -0.26 -18.52 9.22
N GLU A 128 0.53 -18.21 8.18
CA GLU A 128 1.98 -18.37 8.19
C GLU A 128 2.70 -17.05 8.48
N PRO A 129 3.42 -16.92 9.63
CA PRO A 129 4.14 -15.67 9.96
C PRO A 129 5.36 -15.43 9.05
N PHE A 130 5.90 -16.46 8.41
CA PHE A 130 7.10 -16.35 7.55
C PHE A 130 6.86 -15.50 6.30
N SER A 131 5.70 -15.61 5.67
CA SER A 131 5.36 -14.84 4.48
C SER A 131 5.29 -13.35 4.77
N ASN A 132 4.79 -12.96 5.95
CA ASN A 132 4.70 -11.57 6.37
C ASN A 132 6.08 -10.95 6.64
N VAL A 133 6.97 -11.71 7.30
CA VAL A 133 8.36 -11.29 7.53
C VAL A 133 9.12 -11.17 6.22
N ALA A 134 8.99 -12.15 5.31
CA ALA A 134 9.66 -12.13 4.02
C ALA A 134 9.20 -10.93 3.16
N LEU A 135 7.90 -10.66 3.15
CA LEU A 135 7.32 -9.51 2.43
C LEU A 135 7.85 -8.19 2.99
N SER A 136 7.84 -8.02 4.33
CA SER A 136 8.38 -6.83 4.99
C SER A 136 9.84 -6.58 4.61
N LEU A 137 10.68 -7.60 4.68
CA LEU A 137 12.09 -7.48 4.30
C LEU A 137 12.26 -7.12 2.81
N ALA A 138 11.46 -7.72 1.93
CA ALA A 138 11.50 -7.42 0.50
C ALA A 138 11.06 -5.97 0.21
N GLU A 139 10.06 -5.45 0.91
CA GLU A 139 9.60 -4.06 0.83
C GLU A 139 10.71 -3.09 1.29
N ASP A 140 11.30 -3.31 2.45
CA ASP A 140 12.34 -2.46 3.02
C ASP A 140 13.60 -2.45 2.14
N LEU A 141 14.06 -3.62 1.68
CA LEU A 141 15.20 -3.74 0.75
C LEU A 141 14.88 -3.11 -0.61
N GLY A 142 13.65 -3.28 -1.10
CA GLY A 142 13.19 -2.66 -2.34
C GLY A 142 13.21 -1.14 -2.26
N VAL A 143 12.67 -0.57 -1.18
CA VAL A 143 12.70 0.88 -0.93
C VAL A 143 14.14 1.37 -0.83
N ALA A 144 14.98 0.73 0.00
CA ALA A 144 16.37 1.10 0.17
C ALA A 144 17.15 1.06 -1.15
N GLY A 145 16.98 -0.01 -1.93
CA GLY A 145 17.65 -0.18 -3.23
C GLY A 145 17.20 0.84 -4.26
N ILE A 146 15.89 1.04 -4.42
CA ILE A 146 15.37 1.96 -5.45
C ILE A 146 15.62 3.43 -5.09
N VAL A 147 15.48 3.82 -3.81
CA VAL A 147 15.80 5.19 -3.37
C VAL A 147 17.29 5.48 -3.54
N THR A 148 18.17 4.54 -3.16
CA THR A 148 19.61 4.70 -3.39
C THR A 148 19.94 4.80 -4.89
N PHE A 149 19.34 3.94 -5.69
CA PHE A 149 19.54 3.94 -7.14
C PHE A 149 19.01 5.24 -7.79
N ALA A 150 17.94 5.83 -7.25
CA ALA A 150 17.35 7.07 -7.75
C ALA A 150 18.26 8.29 -7.62
N ILE A 151 19.16 8.30 -6.64
CA ILE A 151 20.14 9.38 -6.47
C ILE A 151 21.11 9.42 -7.67
N PHE A 152 21.52 8.26 -8.17
CA PHE A 152 22.47 8.16 -9.28
C PHE A 152 21.79 8.09 -10.65
N HIS A 153 20.61 7.50 -10.72
CA HIS A 153 19.89 7.22 -11.97
C HIS A 153 18.38 7.51 -11.83
N PRO A 154 17.98 8.78 -11.62
CA PRO A 154 16.59 9.13 -11.26
C PRO A 154 15.57 8.68 -12.33
N LEU A 155 15.89 8.82 -13.63
CA LEU A 155 15.00 8.39 -14.69
C LEU A 155 14.80 6.87 -14.72
N ALA A 156 15.89 6.10 -14.60
CA ALA A 156 15.79 4.64 -14.59
C ALA A 156 15.03 4.14 -13.36
N ALA A 157 15.29 4.72 -12.19
CA ALA A 157 14.56 4.41 -10.96
C ALA A 157 13.05 4.69 -11.09
N SER A 158 12.68 5.83 -11.69
CA SER A 158 11.28 6.18 -11.89
C SER A 158 10.57 5.23 -12.85
N ILE A 159 11.24 4.75 -13.89
CA ILE A 159 10.70 3.73 -14.80
C ILE A 159 10.46 2.42 -14.03
N ILE A 160 11.43 1.97 -13.24
CA ILE A 160 11.29 0.76 -12.41
C ILE A 160 10.13 0.93 -11.42
N ALA A 161 10.07 2.05 -10.70
CA ALA A 161 8.98 2.34 -9.76
C ALA A 161 7.60 2.37 -10.46
N ALA A 162 7.51 2.96 -11.67
CA ALA A 162 6.27 3.00 -12.46
C ALA A 162 5.84 1.60 -12.90
N VAL A 163 6.76 0.75 -13.32
CA VAL A 163 6.48 -0.66 -13.69
C VAL A 163 5.99 -1.42 -12.46
N LEU A 164 6.69 -1.32 -11.33
CA LEU A 164 6.30 -2.01 -10.08
C LEU A 164 4.93 -1.52 -9.58
N LEU A 165 4.68 -0.22 -9.61
CA LEU A 165 3.39 0.35 -9.25
C LEU A 165 2.27 -0.17 -10.14
N THR A 166 2.48 -0.15 -11.45
CA THR A 166 1.49 -0.63 -12.43
C THR A 166 1.19 -2.11 -12.24
N LEU A 167 2.22 -2.95 -12.09
CA LEU A 167 2.05 -4.38 -11.82
C LEU A 167 1.30 -4.62 -10.50
N GLY A 168 1.67 -3.89 -9.45
CA GLY A 168 1.01 -3.98 -8.15
C GLY A 168 -0.47 -3.60 -8.23
N LEU A 169 -0.81 -2.51 -8.92
CA LEU A 169 -2.19 -2.09 -9.12
C LEU A 169 -3.00 -3.11 -9.94
N VAL A 170 -2.42 -3.67 -11.01
CA VAL A 170 -3.07 -4.72 -11.81
C VAL A 170 -3.37 -5.95 -10.95
N ILE A 171 -2.39 -6.40 -10.17
CA ILE A 171 -2.56 -7.53 -9.25
C ILE A 171 -3.65 -7.23 -8.21
N LEU A 172 -3.63 -6.03 -7.61
CA LEU A 172 -4.62 -5.60 -6.62
C LEU A 172 -6.03 -5.58 -7.19
N VAL A 173 -6.22 -5.02 -8.40
CA VAL A 173 -7.52 -4.99 -9.09
C VAL A 173 -7.99 -6.40 -9.41
N PHE A 174 -7.12 -7.25 -9.93
CA PHE A 174 -7.45 -8.65 -10.23
C PHE A 174 -7.88 -9.41 -8.96
N LEU A 175 -7.14 -9.26 -7.87
CA LEU A 175 -7.44 -9.89 -6.58
C LEU A 175 -8.78 -9.41 -6.02
N ALA A 176 -9.01 -8.09 -6.03
CA ALA A 176 -10.27 -7.49 -5.59
C ALA A 176 -11.48 -7.99 -6.41
N GLN A 177 -11.33 -8.10 -7.72
CA GLN A 177 -12.37 -8.64 -8.58
C GLN A 177 -12.66 -10.12 -8.29
N ARG A 178 -11.61 -10.92 -8.03
CA ARG A 178 -11.75 -12.34 -7.70
C ARG A 178 -12.48 -12.53 -6.36
N ILE A 179 -12.11 -11.75 -5.34
CA ILE A 179 -12.77 -11.77 -4.03
C ILE A 179 -14.24 -11.35 -4.15
N ARG A 180 -14.53 -10.26 -4.88
CA ARG A 180 -15.92 -9.82 -5.10
C ARG A 180 -16.76 -10.87 -5.79
N ARG A 181 -16.25 -11.57 -6.81
CA ARG A 181 -16.94 -12.68 -7.50
C ARG A 181 -17.20 -13.84 -6.57
N PHE A 182 -16.23 -14.20 -5.71
CA PHE A 182 -16.37 -15.26 -4.73
C PHE A 182 -17.47 -14.95 -3.70
N LEU A 183 -17.46 -13.73 -3.13
CA LEU A 183 -18.44 -13.29 -2.16
C LEU A 183 -19.85 -13.25 -2.76
N ARG A 184 -20.03 -12.76 -3.98
CA ARG A 184 -21.32 -12.76 -4.70
C ARG A 184 -21.85 -14.16 -4.90
N ARG A 185 -21.02 -15.12 -5.34
CA ARG A 185 -21.42 -16.52 -5.50
C ARG A 185 -21.82 -17.16 -4.17
N ARG A 186 -21.16 -16.80 -3.09
CA ARG A 186 -21.47 -17.30 -1.74
C ARG A 186 -22.82 -16.74 -1.24
N SER A 187 -23.12 -15.47 -1.50
CA SER A 187 -24.39 -14.84 -1.18
C SER A 187 -25.54 -15.51 -1.92
N GLN A 188 -25.43 -15.66 -3.24
CA GLN A 188 -26.44 -16.32 -4.07
C GLN A 188 -26.77 -17.74 -3.58
N ARG A 189 -25.75 -18.55 -3.28
CA ARG A 189 -25.94 -19.90 -2.74
C ARG A 189 -26.63 -19.92 -1.37
N ARG A 190 -26.45 -18.88 -0.56
CA ARG A 190 -27.15 -18.75 0.73
C ARG A 190 -28.64 -18.41 0.51
N GLU A 191 -28.91 -17.49 -0.41
CA GLU A 191 -30.29 -17.12 -0.78
C GLU A 191 -31.04 -18.31 -1.37
N GLU A 192 -30.43 -19.06 -2.30
CA GLU A 192 -30.99 -20.28 -2.88
C GLU A 192 -31.35 -21.34 -1.79
N ARG A 193 -30.44 -21.54 -0.81
CA ARG A 193 -30.69 -22.45 0.30
C ARG A 193 -31.84 -21.98 1.20
N GLN A 194 -31.91 -20.67 1.49
CA GLN A 194 -33.01 -20.11 2.29
C GLN A 194 -34.35 -20.25 1.59
N LEU A 195 -34.42 -20.01 0.28
CA LEU A 195 -35.62 -20.20 -0.53
C LEU A 195 -36.04 -21.67 -0.54
N ALA A 196 -35.11 -22.60 -0.77
CA ALA A 196 -35.41 -24.03 -0.74
C ALA A 196 -35.92 -24.50 0.63
N ASP A 197 -35.33 -23.98 1.74
CA ASP A 197 -35.81 -24.28 3.09
C ASP A 197 -37.24 -23.75 3.34
N VAL A 198 -37.56 -22.55 2.86
CA VAL A 198 -38.89 -21.96 2.96
C VAL A 198 -39.92 -22.79 2.16
N GLU A 199 -39.60 -23.14 0.91
CA GLU A 199 -40.44 -23.99 0.07
C GLU A 199 -40.67 -25.36 0.69
N ALA A 200 -39.63 -26.00 1.23
CA ALA A 200 -39.78 -27.30 1.93
C ALA A 200 -40.72 -27.21 3.14
N ARG A 201 -40.59 -26.15 3.94
CA ARG A 201 -41.50 -25.91 5.10
C ARG A 201 -42.91 -25.61 4.68
N THR A 202 -43.12 -24.89 3.58
CA THR A 202 -44.44 -24.59 3.04
C THR A 202 -45.11 -25.85 2.52
N ARG A 203 -44.40 -26.71 1.79
CA ARG A 203 -44.90 -28.02 1.34
C ARG A 203 -45.22 -28.94 2.50
N ALA A 204 -44.42 -28.98 3.56
CA ALA A 204 -44.66 -29.79 4.73
C ALA A 204 -45.89 -29.32 5.57
N ARG A 205 -46.31 -28.06 5.41
CA ARG A 205 -47.49 -27.50 6.08
C ARG A 205 -48.76 -27.53 5.23
N ALA A 206 -48.68 -27.86 3.95
CA ALA A 206 -49.85 -28.01 3.09
C ALA A 206 -50.67 -29.18 3.59
N PRO A 207 -52.01 -29.03 3.82
CA PRO A 207 -52.88 -30.14 4.20
C PRO A 207 -52.86 -31.21 3.10
N SER A 208 -52.75 -32.47 3.50
CA SER A 208 -52.94 -33.58 2.57
C SER A 208 -54.37 -33.52 2.02
N GLU A 209 -54.53 -33.18 0.75
CA GLU A 209 -55.80 -33.25 0.02
C GLU A 209 -56.22 -34.72 -0.26
N ASP A 210 -55.90 -35.60 0.67
CA ASP A 210 -56.34 -37.00 0.54
C ASP A 210 -57.34 -37.33 1.63
N GLY A 211 -58.62 -37.17 1.32
CA GLY A 211 -59.67 -37.58 2.23
C GLY A 211 -61.05 -37.10 1.90
N SER A 212 -61.57 -37.33 0.68
CA SER A 212 -63.01 -37.48 0.51
C SER A 212 -63.44 -37.78 -0.94
N GLU A 213 -63.23 -39.00 -1.42
CA GLU A 213 -64.05 -39.56 -2.48
C GLU A 213 -64.33 -41.02 -2.12
N HIS A 214 -65.20 -41.19 -1.18
CA HIS A 214 -65.99 -42.44 -1.01
C HIS A 214 -67.35 -42.10 -0.41
N PHE A 215 -68.27 -41.79 -1.30
CA PHE A 215 -69.71 -42.17 -1.14
C PHE A 215 -70.34 -42.33 -2.51
#